data_42403e8c846f4ef3fd77119910cd2bf1
#
_entry.id   42403e8c846f4ef3fd77119910cd2bf1
#
_cell.length_a   1.000
_cell.length_b   1.000
_cell.length_c   1.000
_cell.angle_alpha   90.00
_cell.angle_beta   90.00
_cell.angle_gamma   90.00
#
_symmetry.space_group_name_H-M   'P 1'
#
loop_
_entity.id
_entity.type
_entity.pdbx_description
1 polymer ?
#
loop_
_entity_poly.entity_id
_entity_poly.type
_entity_poly.pdbx_seq_one_letter_code
_entity_poly.pdbx_strand_id
1 'polypeptide(L)'
;MTMQQQVNEMVEAIAKRVSAELEAKEGQGAPNAKGGVAKSQSSSRPAAQRSETSKYRRGHQARGQSAELDTGLASMIDHTLLLPDATQAQLTALCKEADEHSFATVCVNATNIKFCAEQLRGSSVKPIAVVGFPLGAMTPTAKAFEAREAVRNGAEEIDMVVNVGALKNQDYALVLNDISAVVAAS
;
A
#
# COMPACT_ATOMS: atom_id res chain seq x y z
N MET A 1 6.61 -0.25 30.89
CA MET A 1 6.19 0.57 29.74
C MET A 1 5.00 -0.13 29.12
N THR A 2 3.87 0.54 28.96
CA THR A 2 2.68 -0.06 28.37
C THR A 2 2.85 -0.12 26.85
N MET A 3 2.16 -1.05 26.18
CA MET A 3 2.14 -1.14 24.71
C MET A 3 1.78 0.20 24.05
N GLN A 4 0.83 0.94 24.65
CA GLN A 4 0.45 2.29 24.20
C GLN A 4 1.60 3.31 24.28
N GLN A 5 2.45 3.21 25.31
CA GLN A 5 3.64 4.08 25.43
C GLN A 5 4.66 3.76 24.34
N GLN A 6 4.89 2.48 24.03
CA GLN A 6 5.78 2.06 22.94
C GLN A 6 5.31 2.52 21.56
N VAL A 7 4.00 2.42 21.32
CA VAL A 7 3.40 2.92 20.07
C VAL A 7 3.56 4.43 19.95
N ASN A 8 3.30 5.19 21.01
CA ASN A 8 3.45 6.64 20.99
C ASN A 8 4.90 7.05 20.72
N GLU A 9 5.88 6.42 21.38
CA GLU A 9 7.30 6.69 21.15
C GLU A 9 7.72 6.38 19.71
N MET A 10 7.23 5.27 19.15
CA MET A 10 7.52 4.90 17.76
C MET A 10 6.90 5.88 16.77
N VAL A 11 5.66 6.32 17.01
CA VAL A 11 4.99 7.31 16.14
C VAL A 11 5.68 8.67 16.23
N GLU A 12 6.10 9.11 17.43
CA GLU A 12 6.90 10.34 17.57
C GLU A 12 8.24 10.25 16.84
N ALA A 13 8.91 9.11 16.92
CA ALA A 13 10.17 8.89 16.23
C ALA A 13 10.00 8.93 14.69
N ILE A 14 8.94 8.31 14.17
CA ILE A 14 8.59 8.35 12.74
C ILE A 14 8.25 9.77 12.32
N ALA A 15 7.37 10.47 13.03
CA ALA A 15 6.99 11.84 12.73
C ALA A 15 8.21 12.78 12.68
N LYS A 16 9.10 12.66 13.67
CA LYS A 16 10.34 13.44 13.73
C LYS A 16 11.29 13.17 12.57
N ARG A 17 11.39 11.91 12.16
CA ARG A 17 12.23 11.49 11.03
C ARG A 17 11.70 11.98 9.69
N VAL A 18 10.38 11.87 9.47
CA VAL A 18 9.71 12.37 8.27
C VAL A 18 9.81 13.90 8.18
N SER A 19 9.65 14.63 9.28
CA SER A 19 9.84 16.09 9.30
C SER A 19 11.24 16.48 8.87
N ALA A 20 12.26 15.82 9.42
CA ALA A 20 13.66 16.11 9.08
C ALA A 20 13.97 15.85 7.59
N GLU A 21 13.38 14.81 6.99
CA GLU A 21 13.53 14.53 5.57
C GLU A 21 12.81 15.54 4.66
N LEU A 22 11.65 16.05 5.10
CA LEU A 22 10.92 17.09 4.37
C LEU A 22 11.67 18.43 4.41
N GLU A 23 12.16 18.84 5.58
CA GLU A 23 12.98 20.07 5.73
C GLU A 23 14.26 20.00 4.90
N ALA A 24 14.92 18.84 4.84
CA ALA A 24 16.11 18.63 4.02
C ALA A 24 15.84 18.76 2.52
N LYS A 25 14.63 18.41 2.06
CA LYS A 25 14.20 18.54 0.66
C LYS A 25 13.78 19.96 0.29
N GLU A 26 13.17 20.70 1.21
CA GLU A 26 12.81 22.11 0.98
C GLU A 26 14.03 23.03 0.94
N GLY A 27 15.12 22.68 1.62
CA GLY A 27 16.40 23.41 1.57
C GLY A 27 17.18 23.24 0.27
N GLN A 28 16.81 22.31 -0.60
CA GLN A 28 17.39 22.14 -1.94
C GLN A 28 16.47 22.80 -2.97
N GLY A 29 16.62 24.12 -3.14
CA GLY A 29 15.76 24.98 -3.94
C GLY A 29 15.42 24.43 -5.33
N ALA A 30 14.13 24.50 -5.65
CA ALA A 30 13.60 24.19 -6.96
C ALA A 30 14.18 25.14 -8.03
N PRO A 31 14.55 24.66 -9.23
CA PRO A 31 14.99 25.52 -10.32
C PRO A 31 13.82 26.37 -10.81
N ASN A 32 14.06 27.66 -10.83
CA ASN A 32 13.21 28.76 -11.24
C ASN A 32 12.68 28.55 -12.68
N ALA A 33 11.44 28.13 -12.86
CA ALA A 33 10.77 28.08 -14.15
C ALA A 33 10.04 29.41 -14.40
N LYS A 34 10.73 30.35 -15.04
CA LYS A 34 10.08 31.53 -15.63
C LYS A 34 9.34 31.14 -16.91
N GLY A 35 8.06 31.43 -16.91
CA GLY A 35 7.28 32.05 -17.94
C GLY A 35 7.07 31.35 -19.27
N GLY A 36 5.83 31.26 -19.67
CA GLY A 36 5.41 31.04 -21.05
C GLY A 36 4.00 30.53 -21.13
N VAL A 37 3.02 31.43 -21.10
CA VAL A 37 1.62 31.13 -21.48
C VAL A 37 1.58 30.89 -22.98
N ALA A 38 1.53 29.63 -23.41
CA ALA A 38 1.25 29.26 -24.80
C ALA A 38 -0.21 28.86 -24.95
N LYS A 39 -0.93 29.55 -25.83
CA LYS A 39 -2.31 29.32 -26.21
C LYS A 39 -2.48 27.92 -26.78
N SER A 40 -3.45 27.18 -26.26
CA SER A 40 -3.88 25.89 -26.78
C SER A 40 -4.52 26.05 -28.17
N GLN A 41 -3.95 25.42 -29.19
CA GLN A 41 -4.63 25.09 -30.43
C GLN A 41 -5.12 23.64 -30.33
N SER A 42 -6.42 23.48 -30.46
CA SER A 42 -7.08 22.19 -30.58
C SER A 42 -6.70 21.54 -31.91
N SER A 43 -6.01 20.40 -31.85
CA SER A 43 -5.88 19.50 -32.99
C SER A 43 -6.43 18.13 -32.63
N SER A 44 -7.49 17.77 -33.33
CA SER A 44 -8.10 16.44 -33.36
C SER A 44 -7.07 15.36 -33.67
N ARG A 45 -6.88 14.40 -32.76
CA ARG A 45 -6.09 13.19 -33.01
C ARG A 45 -7.01 12.03 -33.44
N PRO A 46 -6.67 11.29 -34.49
CA PRO A 46 -7.46 10.15 -34.92
C PRO A 46 -7.28 8.95 -33.96
N ALA A 47 -8.39 8.24 -33.81
CA ALA A 47 -8.43 6.98 -33.09
C ALA A 47 -7.71 5.88 -33.90
N ALA A 48 -6.49 5.53 -33.50
CA ALA A 48 -5.86 4.23 -33.78
C ALA A 48 -4.50 4.16 -33.08
N GLN A 49 -4.45 3.43 -31.99
CA GLN A 49 -3.28 2.62 -31.59
C GLN A 49 -3.53 2.01 -30.21
N ARG A 50 -4.46 1.05 -30.17
CA ARG A 50 -4.48 0.00 -29.15
C ARG A 50 -3.58 -1.11 -29.68
N SER A 51 -2.32 -1.14 -29.26
CA SER A 51 -1.52 -2.38 -29.21
C SER A 51 -0.08 -2.04 -28.83
N GLU A 52 0.25 -2.01 -27.54
CA GLU A 52 1.64 -2.21 -27.09
C GLU A 52 1.76 -2.58 -25.60
N THR A 53 0.73 -3.19 -25.01
CA THR A 53 0.85 -3.79 -23.66
C THR A 53 1.21 -5.28 -23.68
N SER A 54 1.60 -5.81 -24.84
CA SER A 54 1.90 -7.26 -25.01
C SER A 54 3.39 -7.62 -25.01
N LYS A 55 4.29 -6.71 -24.69
CA LYS A 55 5.75 -7.02 -24.73
C LYS A 55 6.35 -7.48 -23.40
N TYR A 56 5.60 -7.44 -22.29
CA TYR A 56 6.07 -7.94 -20.99
C TYR A 56 5.64 -9.38 -20.67
N ARG A 57 4.94 -10.07 -21.60
CA ARG A 57 4.58 -11.47 -21.48
C ARG A 57 5.41 -12.34 -22.42
N ARG A 58 6.72 -12.35 -22.27
CA ARG A 58 7.53 -13.47 -22.78
C ARG A 58 8.23 -14.11 -21.61
N GLY A 59 7.73 -15.32 -21.33
CA GLY A 59 8.30 -16.20 -20.35
C GLY A 59 9.80 -16.35 -20.55
N HIS A 60 10.54 -16.09 -19.52
CA HIS A 60 11.86 -16.63 -19.36
C HIS A 60 11.72 -18.13 -19.09
N GLN A 61 11.77 -18.94 -20.15
CA GLN A 61 12.22 -20.31 -20.00
C GLN A 61 13.71 -20.25 -19.68
N ALA A 62 14.04 -20.05 -18.41
CA ALA A 62 15.37 -20.30 -17.91
C ALA A 62 15.58 -21.81 -17.84
N ARG A 63 16.17 -22.36 -18.90
CA ARG A 63 16.82 -23.67 -18.84
C ARG A 63 18.10 -23.54 -18.02
N GLY A 64 18.16 -24.26 -16.92
CA GLY A 64 19.42 -24.73 -16.37
C GLY A 64 20.01 -23.89 -15.25
N GLN A 65 20.07 -24.52 -14.12
CA GLN A 65 20.59 -24.20 -12.80
C GLN A 65 19.53 -23.58 -11.88
N SER A 66 19.03 -24.41 -10.98
CA SER A 66 18.33 -24.00 -9.78
C SER A 66 19.33 -23.19 -8.93
N ALA A 67 19.41 -21.87 -9.21
CA ALA A 67 19.84 -20.98 -8.15
C ALA A 67 18.84 -21.23 -7.02
N GLU A 68 19.30 -21.65 -5.84
CA GLU A 68 18.50 -21.66 -4.64
C GLU A 68 17.93 -20.25 -4.55
N LEU A 69 16.62 -20.11 -4.82
CA LEU A 69 15.91 -18.86 -4.62
C LEU A 69 16.12 -18.50 -3.16
N ASP A 70 16.60 -17.29 -2.92
CA ASP A 70 16.74 -16.76 -1.57
C ASP A 70 15.34 -16.68 -0.95
N THR A 71 14.96 -17.77 -0.26
CA THR A 71 13.66 -17.89 0.40
C THR A 71 13.48 -16.82 1.48
N GLY A 72 14.56 -16.21 1.94
CA GLY A 72 14.55 -15.08 2.86
C GLY A 72 13.89 -13.84 2.25
N LEU A 73 14.06 -13.58 0.94
CA LEU A 73 13.43 -12.44 0.29
C LEU A 73 11.92 -12.65 0.10
N ALA A 74 11.48 -13.85 -0.22
CA ALA A 74 10.06 -14.17 -0.42
C ALA A 74 9.22 -13.82 0.82
N SER A 75 9.72 -14.16 2.00
CA SER A 75 9.06 -13.88 3.29
C SER A 75 8.97 -12.39 3.67
N MET A 76 9.49 -11.49 2.83
CA MET A 76 9.42 -10.02 3.00
C MET A 76 8.51 -9.36 1.95
N ILE A 77 7.88 -10.13 1.08
CA ILE A 77 7.05 -9.61 -0.02
C ILE A 77 5.58 -9.61 0.37
N ASP A 78 4.94 -8.46 0.23
CA ASP A 78 3.50 -8.30 0.27
C ASP A 78 2.94 -8.44 -1.16
N HIS A 79 2.39 -9.62 -1.48
CA HIS A 79 1.82 -9.87 -2.80
C HIS A 79 0.50 -9.14 -2.96
N THR A 80 0.44 -8.15 -3.85
CA THR A 80 -0.55 -7.07 -3.78
C THR A 80 -1.46 -7.01 -5.00
N LEU A 81 -2.78 -6.88 -4.76
CA LEU A 81 -3.79 -6.58 -5.78
C LEU A 81 -4.81 -5.56 -5.26
N LEU A 82 -4.67 -4.29 -5.65
CA LEU A 82 -5.50 -3.17 -5.18
C LEU A 82 -6.39 -2.57 -6.27
N LEU A 83 -6.61 -3.27 -7.38
CA LEU A 83 -7.54 -2.84 -8.41
C LEU A 83 -8.97 -2.82 -7.85
N PRO A 84 -9.75 -1.75 -8.09
CA PRO A 84 -11.11 -1.64 -7.56
C PRO A 84 -12.08 -2.65 -8.21
N ASP A 85 -11.73 -3.18 -9.36
CA ASP A 85 -12.47 -4.17 -10.14
C ASP A 85 -11.88 -5.57 -10.06
N ALA A 86 -11.04 -5.85 -9.05
CA ALA A 86 -10.44 -7.16 -8.85
C ALA A 86 -11.51 -8.26 -8.72
N THR A 87 -11.38 -9.28 -9.57
CA THR A 87 -12.32 -10.42 -9.59
C THR A 87 -11.89 -11.53 -8.62
N GLN A 88 -12.83 -12.38 -8.21
CA GLN A 88 -12.51 -13.55 -7.38
C GLN A 88 -11.48 -14.48 -8.03
N ALA A 89 -11.51 -14.64 -9.36
CA ALA A 89 -10.51 -15.44 -10.07
C ALA A 89 -9.10 -14.86 -9.95
N GLN A 90 -8.96 -13.53 -10.00
CA GLN A 90 -7.66 -12.85 -9.80
C GLN A 90 -7.20 -12.96 -8.34
N LEU A 91 -8.11 -12.82 -7.38
CA LEU A 91 -7.80 -12.98 -5.96
C LEU A 91 -7.39 -14.42 -5.61
N THR A 92 -8.04 -15.42 -6.22
CA THR A 92 -7.64 -16.83 -6.07
C THR A 92 -6.24 -17.08 -6.63
N ALA A 93 -5.93 -16.52 -7.80
CA ALA A 93 -4.60 -16.63 -8.38
C ALA A 93 -3.54 -15.96 -7.49
N LEU A 94 -3.84 -14.76 -6.97
CA LEU A 94 -2.98 -14.03 -6.04
C LEU A 94 -2.66 -14.84 -4.78
N CYS A 95 -3.68 -15.39 -4.11
CA CYS A 95 -3.50 -16.20 -2.91
C CYS A 95 -2.69 -17.46 -3.19
N LYS A 96 -2.94 -18.12 -4.32
CA LYS A 96 -2.23 -19.31 -4.73
C LYS A 96 -0.75 -19.04 -5.03
N GLU A 97 -0.44 -17.96 -5.76
CA GLU A 97 0.93 -17.54 -6.04
C GLU A 97 1.68 -17.20 -4.74
N ALA A 98 1.01 -16.50 -3.81
CA ALA A 98 1.61 -16.15 -2.52
C ALA A 98 1.93 -17.39 -1.68
N ASP A 99 1.05 -18.38 -1.63
CA ASP A 99 1.26 -19.64 -0.92
C ASP A 99 2.38 -20.48 -1.56
N GLU A 100 2.35 -20.64 -2.89
CA GLU A 100 3.36 -21.38 -3.66
C GLU A 100 4.78 -20.82 -3.50
N HIS A 101 4.90 -19.49 -3.35
CA HIS A 101 6.19 -18.81 -3.19
C HIS A 101 6.53 -18.45 -1.74
N SER A 102 5.67 -18.77 -0.79
CA SER A 102 5.84 -18.45 0.63
C SER A 102 6.10 -16.96 0.87
N PHE A 103 5.29 -16.10 0.23
CA PHE A 103 5.34 -14.66 0.48
C PHE A 103 4.87 -14.32 1.91
N ALA A 104 5.20 -13.10 2.39
CA ALA A 104 4.81 -12.67 3.73
C ALA A 104 3.30 -12.53 3.85
N THR A 105 2.69 -11.82 2.90
CA THR A 105 1.28 -11.46 2.95
C THR A 105 0.62 -11.49 1.57
N VAL A 106 -0.71 -11.42 1.58
CA VAL A 106 -1.56 -11.03 0.45
C VAL A 106 -2.25 -9.72 0.81
N CYS A 107 -1.89 -8.64 0.10
CA CYS A 107 -2.38 -7.29 0.35
C CYS A 107 -3.52 -6.93 -0.62
N VAL A 108 -4.71 -6.62 -0.06
CA VAL A 108 -5.91 -6.33 -0.84
C VAL A 108 -6.75 -5.21 -0.21
N ASN A 109 -7.72 -4.68 -0.98
CA ASN A 109 -8.75 -3.79 -0.44
C ASN A 109 -9.59 -4.52 0.62
N ALA A 110 -10.05 -3.82 1.66
CA ALA A 110 -10.78 -4.37 2.80
C ALA A 110 -12.01 -5.23 2.40
N THR A 111 -12.69 -4.90 1.29
CA THR A 111 -13.82 -5.67 0.78
C THR A 111 -13.47 -7.11 0.37
N ASN A 112 -12.20 -7.38 0.04
CA ASN A 112 -11.72 -8.68 -0.43
C ASN A 112 -11.09 -9.54 0.68
N ILE A 113 -10.88 -8.98 1.87
CA ILE A 113 -10.18 -9.64 2.98
C ILE A 113 -10.83 -10.96 3.36
N LYS A 114 -12.15 -10.98 3.55
CA LYS A 114 -12.85 -12.20 3.94
C LYS A 114 -12.60 -13.35 2.96
N PHE A 115 -12.67 -13.04 1.67
CA PHE A 115 -12.41 -14.04 0.63
C PHE A 115 -10.95 -14.52 0.66
N CYS A 116 -9.98 -13.62 0.75
CA CYS A 116 -8.56 -13.99 0.80
C CYS A 116 -8.21 -14.77 2.08
N ALA A 117 -8.75 -14.38 3.24
CA ALA A 117 -8.58 -15.11 4.50
C ALA A 117 -9.12 -16.55 4.43
N GLU A 118 -10.24 -16.76 3.72
CA GLU A 118 -10.79 -18.10 3.47
C GLU A 118 -9.88 -18.93 2.53
N GLN A 119 -9.30 -18.29 1.49
CA GLN A 119 -8.38 -18.95 0.56
C GLN A 119 -7.03 -19.30 1.21
N LEU A 120 -6.56 -18.48 2.13
CA LEU A 120 -5.26 -18.66 2.81
C LEU A 120 -5.36 -19.50 4.10
N ARG A 121 -6.52 -20.10 4.37
CA ARG A 121 -6.71 -20.92 5.58
C ARG A 121 -5.76 -22.11 5.61
N GLY A 122 -4.86 -22.13 6.60
CA GLY A 122 -3.85 -23.17 6.76
C GLY A 122 -2.51 -22.85 6.06
N SER A 123 -2.42 -21.73 5.34
CA SER A 123 -1.17 -21.17 4.83
C SER A 123 -0.44 -20.38 5.92
N SER A 124 0.86 -20.15 5.74
CA SER A 124 1.65 -19.21 6.53
C SER A 124 1.53 -17.77 6.05
N VAL A 125 0.95 -17.55 4.87
CA VAL A 125 0.75 -16.23 4.26
C VAL A 125 -0.41 -15.51 4.95
N LYS A 126 -0.17 -14.27 5.39
CA LYS A 126 -1.17 -13.49 6.12
C LYS A 126 -2.02 -12.63 5.17
N PRO A 127 -3.34 -12.57 5.36
CA PRO A 127 -4.16 -11.56 4.67
C PRO A 127 -3.96 -10.20 5.31
N ILE A 128 -3.59 -9.19 4.51
CA ILE A 128 -3.41 -7.79 4.92
C ILE A 128 -4.39 -6.88 4.20
N ALA A 129 -5.01 -5.96 4.93
CA ALA A 129 -5.92 -4.96 4.37
C ALA A 129 -5.28 -3.58 4.31
N VAL A 130 -5.44 -2.88 3.17
CA VAL A 130 -5.18 -1.44 3.14
C VAL A 130 -6.32 -0.67 3.82
N VAL A 131 -5.97 0.43 4.51
CA VAL A 131 -6.91 1.31 5.20
C VAL A 131 -6.69 2.77 4.80
N GLY A 132 -7.79 3.47 4.47
CA GLY A 132 -7.73 4.84 3.96
C GLY A 132 -7.10 4.96 2.58
N PHE A 133 -6.93 3.85 1.89
CA PHE A 133 -6.26 3.78 0.58
C PHE A 133 -7.18 4.33 -0.55
N PRO A 134 -6.63 5.03 -1.58
CA PRO A 134 -5.21 5.41 -1.71
C PRO A 134 -4.87 6.79 -1.13
N LEU A 135 -5.84 7.56 -0.67
CA LEU A 135 -5.68 9.01 -0.44
C LEU A 135 -5.22 9.37 0.98
N GLY A 136 -5.47 8.53 1.97
CA GLY A 136 -5.24 8.85 3.37
C GLY A 136 -6.08 10.01 3.93
N ALA A 137 -7.03 10.54 3.13
CA ALA A 137 -7.79 11.75 3.43
C ALA A 137 -9.09 11.51 4.22
N MET A 138 -9.26 10.33 4.76
CA MET A 138 -10.38 9.99 5.65
C MET A 138 -10.14 10.53 7.06
N THR A 139 -11.23 10.67 7.82
CA THR A 139 -11.12 10.99 9.25
C THR A 139 -10.51 9.82 10.04
N PRO A 140 -9.83 10.06 11.18
CA PRO A 140 -9.29 8.99 12.02
C PRO A 140 -10.34 7.96 12.42
N THR A 141 -11.55 8.38 12.75
CA THR A 141 -12.65 7.48 13.11
C THR A 141 -13.09 6.57 11.95
N ALA A 142 -13.11 7.10 10.71
CA ALA A 142 -13.47 6.33 9.53
C ALA A 142 -12.41 5.26 9.22
N LYS A 143 -11.13 5.59 9.31
CA LYS A 143 -10.04 4.63 9.16
C LYS A 143 -10.05 3.56 10.25
N ALA A 144 -10.28 3.96 11.51
CA ALA A 144 -10.42 3.03 12.63
C ALA A 144 -11.60 2.06 12.44
N PHE A 145 -12.70 2.54 11.86
CA PHE A 145 -13.84 1.66 11.53
C PHE A 145 -13.47 0.66 10.45
N GLU A 146 -12.82 1.12 9.37
CA GLU A 146 -12.35 0.26 8.26
C GLU A 146 -11.38 -0.81 8.76
N ALA A 147 -10.40 -0.43 9.59
CA ALA A 147 -9.44 -1.37 10.19
C ALA A 147 -10.16 -2.44 11.02
N ARG A 148 -11.09 -2.04 11.90
CA ARG A 148 -11.87 -2.97 12.72
C ARG A 148 -12.68 -3.94 11.89
N GLU A 149 -13.30 -3.48 10.81
CA GLU A 149 -14.05 -4.36 9.91
C GLU A 149 -13.12 -5.31 9.16
N ALA A 150 -11.94 -4.84 8.72
CA ALA A 150 -10.94 -5.70 8.09
C ALA A 150 -10.47 -6.82 9.04
N VAL A 151 -10.14 -6.50 10.29
CA VAL A 151 -9.75 -7.49 11.30
C VAL A 151 -10.87 -8.49 11.57
N ARG A 152 -12.12 -8.03 11.72
CA ARG A 152 -13.30 -8.93 11.90
C ARG A 152 -13.51 -9.88 10.71
N ASN A 153 -13.11 -9.44 9.53
CA ASN A 153 -13.19 -10.23 8.28
C ASN A 153 -11.97 -11.11 8.05
N GLY A 154 -10.98 -11.10 8.96
CA GLY A 154 -9.85 -12.01 8.94
C GLY A 154 -8.53 -11.39 8.48
N ALA A 155 -8.41 -10.05 8.43
CA ALA A 155 -7.10 -9.43 8.27
C ALA A 155 -6.23 -9.72 9.50
N GLU A 156 -5.00 -10.15 9.27
CA GLU A 156 -3.99 -10.37 10.31
C GLU A 156 -3.01 -9.19 10.40
N GLU A 157 -3.05 -8.31 9.41
CA GLU A 157 -2.22 -7.10 9.35
C GLU A 157 -2.99 -5.97 8.69
N ILE A 158 -2.68 -4.72 9.06
CA ILE A 158 -3.29 -3.51 8.51
C ILE A 158 -2.20 -2.59 7.96
N ASP A 159 -2.38 -2.18 6.71
CA ASP A 159 -1.53 -1.20 6.01
C ASP A 159 -2.32 0.09 5.79
N MET A 160 -2.07 1.12 6.61
CA MET A 160 -2.82 2.36 6.55
C MET A 160 -2.10 3.46 5.77
N VAL A 161 -2.86 4.22 4.98
CA VAL A 161 -2.35 5.44 4.37
C VAL A 161 -2.44 6.59 5.37
N VAL A 162 -1.30 7.23 5.64
CA VAL A 162 -1.21 8.40 6.52
C VAL A 162 -2.03 9.57 5.97
N ASN A 163 -2.53 10.45 6.84
CA ASN A 163 -3.14 11.72 6.40
C ASN A 163 -2.06 12.65 5.85
N VAL A 164 -1.87 12.58 4.52
CA VAL A 164 -0.83 13.33 3.80
C VAL A 164 -1.03 14.83 3.93
N GLY A 165 -2.29 15.31 3.94
CA GLY A 165 -2.60 16.73 4.10
C GLY A 165 -2.19 17.26 5.47
N ALA A 166 -2.53 16.54 6.55
CA ALA A 166 -2.11 16.87 7.91
C ALA A 166 -0.58 16.86 8.04
N LEU A 167 0.06 15.84 7.46
CA LEU A 167 1.53 15.73 7.49
C LEU A 167 2.21 16.90 6.79
N LYS A 168 1.73 17.32 5.62
CA LYS A 168 2.25 18.49 4.89
C LYS A 168 1.99 19.81 5.62
N ASN A 169 0.89 19.90 6.35
CA ASN A 169 0.59 21.05 7.20
C ASN A 169 1.33 21.03 8.54
N GLN A 170 2.17 20.02 8.80
CA GLN A 170 2.87 19.82 10.07
C GLN A 170 1.91 19.68 11.28
N ASP A 171 0.67 19.26 11.02
CA ASP A 171 -0.29 18.92 12.07
C ASP A 171 -0.03 17.50 12.60
N TYR A 172 1.07 17.37 13.33
CA TYR A 172 1.51 16.09 13.88
C TYR A 172 0.54 15.54 14.93
N ALA A 173 -0.24 16.42 15.59
CA ALA A 173 -1.25 15.99 16.53
C ALA A 173 -2.37 15.20 15.81
N LEU A 174 -2.82 15.68 14.65
CA LEU A 174 -3.79 14.96 13.83
C LEU A 174 -3.19 13.68 13.26
N VAL A 175 -1.93 13.70 12.78
CA VAL A 175 -1.25 12.50 12.26
C VAL A 175 -1.12 11.43 13.36
N LEU A 176 -0.71 11.81 14.56
CA LEU A 176 -0.63 10.89 15.70
C LEU A 176 -1.99 10.30 16.06
N ASN A 177 -3.03 11.15 16.12
CA ASN A 177 -4.39 10.68 16.39
C ASN A 177 -4.90 9.72 15.32
N ASP A 178 -4.62 10.01 14.04
CA ASP A 178 -5.00 9.17 12.89
C ASP A 178 -4.41 7.75 13.00
N ILE A 179 -3.10 7.67 13.24
CA ILE A 179 -2.40 6.39 13.39
C ILE A 179 -2.86 5.65 14.65
N SER A 180 -2.93 6.37 15.80
CA SER A 180 -3.32 5.77 17.07
C SER A 180 -4.75 5.22 17.04
N ALA A 181 -5.66 5.88 16.32
CA ALA A 181 -7.04 5.42 16.19
C ALA A 181 -7.11 4.08 15.40
N VAL A 182 -6.31 3.93 14.35
CA VAL A 182 -6.21 2.68 13.58
C VAL A 182 -5.58 1.59 14.43
N VAL A 183 -4.44 1.86 15.07
CA VAL A 183 -3.75 0.87 15.94
C VAL A 183 -4.65 0.37 17.07
N ALA A 184 -5.46 1.25 17.67
CA ALA A 184 -6.39 0.86 18.74
C ALA A 184 -7.59 0.05 18.23
N ALA A 185 -7.84 0.05 16.93
CA ALA A 185 -8.96 -0.65 16.30
C ALA A 185 -8.53 -2.00 15.67
N SER A 186 -7.23 -2.20 15.47
CA SER A 186 -6.59 -3.42 14.93
C SER A 186 -6.09 -4.35 16.05
#